data_4051ace5a8f7074ef9eea5461dadf241
#
_entry.id   4051ace5a8f7074ef9eea5461dadf241
#
_cell.length_a   1.000
_cell.length_b   1.000
_cell.length_c   1.000
_cell.angle_alpha   90.00
_cell.angle_beta   90.00
_cell.angle_gamma   90.00
#
_symmetry.space_group_name_H-M   'P 1'
#
loop_
_entity.id
_entity.type
_entity.pdbx_description
1 polymer ?
#
loop_
_entity_poly.entity_id
_entity_poly.type
_entity_poly.pdbx_seq_one_letter_code
_entity_poly.pdbx_strand_id
1 'polypeptide(L)'
;NLSRTETYLYSYAFNNADFLSLQSAEAKTTDWYVLLQRIKTNFSNASPLYTVNGFFCYQVSTDTLILSDKTDNQAPLLFHIIHDIVQAEEDPHPDWFLVDFEGYHYLFRIMNVNGCRLGAYVSTNSLLSTLNNEKSPGSLLYFSDGSLLLRSLDTDVELDSSSLKWGRYPSYQIDDDFWMAISQNLEESSLSLTLLLNFSEYSQYQSEYYMLALFVSLALFGIWLILFTSLHHWVLHPVRTLTGALEQLRNGDLEVRIPGKNQLTEFQAMTDSFNSMVEEIDSLKIENYEKKLSRQKLEALYLKQQITPHFMINCLNTIYQ
;
A
#
# COMPACT_ATOMS: atom_id res chain seq x y z
N ASN A 1 3.57 27.66 -0.74
CA ASN A 1 2.91 28.99 -0.63
C ASN A 1 3.80 30.04 0.07
N LEU A 2 4.61 29.65 1.05
CA LEU A 2 5.53 30.58 1.74
C LEU A 2 6.56 31.20 0.77
N SER A 3 7.16 30.40 -0.09
CA SER A 3 8.11 30.85 -1.14
C SER A 3 7.47 31.86 -2.11
N ARG A 4 6.20 31.67 -2.49
CA ARG A 4 5.48 32.65 -3.31
C ARG A 4 5.28 33.98 -2.58
N THR A 5 5.02 33.93 -1.27
CA THR A 5 4.88 35.12 -0.44
C THR A 5 6.22 35.87 -0.36
N GLU A 6 7.32 35.19 -0.20
CA GLU A 6 8.65 35.79 -0.26
C GLU A 6 8.93 36.46 -1.59
N THR A 7 8.67 35.76 -2.70
CA THR A 7 8.84 36.32 -4.04
C THR A 7 8.00 37.60 -4.21
N TYR A 8 6.78 37.62 -3.65
CA TYR A 8 5.94 38.79 -3.66
C TYR A 8 6.52 39.95 -2.83
N LEU A 9 7.01 39.66 -1.61
CA LEU A 9 7.64 40.66 -0.75
C LEU A 9 8.86 41.29 -1.43
N TYR A 10 9.71 40.49 -2.04
CA TYR A 10 10.86 40.96 -2.81
C TYR A 10 10.43 41.82 -3.98
N SER A 11 9.47 41.34 -4.78
CA SER A 11 8.95 42.10 -5.91
C SER A 11 8.31 43.41 -5.48
N TYR A 12 7.58 43.40 -4.37
CA TYR A 12 6.94 44.60 -3.81
C TYR A 12 7.98 45.60 -3.34
N ALA A 13 9.00 45.16 -2.60
CA ALA A 13 10.04 45.99 -2.08
C ALA A 13 10.85 46.76 -3.15
N PHE A 14 11.09 46.12 -4.29
CA PHE A 14 11.96 46.66 -5.33
C PHE A 14 11.22 47.27 -6.52
N ASN A 15 9.97 46.90 -6.77
CA ASN A 15 9.24 47.31 -7.98
C ASN A 15 7.98 48.14 -7.71
N ASN A 16 7.48 48.21 -6.46
CA ASN A 16 6.25 48.96 -6.18
C ASN A 16 6.53 50.45 -6.03
N ALA A 17 5.93 51.24 -6.91
CA ALA A 17 6.14 52.69 -6.95
C ALA A 17 5.68 53.42 -5.66
N ASP A 18 4.56 53.01 -5.07
CA ASP A 18 4.06 53.60 -3.82
C ASP A 18 5.01 53.35 -2.64
N PHE A 19 5.55 52.12 -2.55
CA PHE A 19 6.52 51.77 -1.52
C PHE A 19 7.85 52.49 -1.69
N LEU A 20 8.36 52.59 -2.92
CA LEU A 20 9.57 53.34 -3.21
C LEU A 20 9.39 54.84 -2.92
N SER A 21 8.24 55.38 -3.26
CA SER A 21 7.90 56.80 -2.96
C SER A 21 7.77 57.08 -1.47
N LEU A 22 7.26 56.11 -0.67
CA LEU A 22 7.17 56.22 0.78
C LEU A 22 8.53 56.42 1.45
N GLN A 23 9.59 55.80 0.94
CA GLN A 23 10.96 55.91 1.49
C GLN A 23 11.52 57.32 1.39
N SER A 24 11.09 58.10 0.39
CA SER A 24 11.56 59.45 0.18
C SER A 24 10.54 60.55 0.55
N ALA A 25 9.31 60.18 0.94
CA ALA A 25 8.24 61.11 1.29
C ALA A 25 8.49 61.78 2.64
N GLU A 26 8.22 63.07 2.69
CA GLU A 26 8.27 63.82 3.97
C GLU A 26 7.12 63.40 4.87
N ALA A 27 7.48 62.96 6.09
CA ALA A 27 6.54 62.42 7.06
C ALA A 27 5.41 63.41 7.43
N LYS A 28 4.22 62.87 7.64
CA LYS A 28 3.01 63.60 8.05
C LYS A 28 2.48 64.64 7.04
N THR A 29 2.91 64.54 5.78
CA THR A 29 2.32 65.30 4.65
C THR A 29 1.07 64.56 4.11
N THR A 30 0.24 65.31 3.36
CA THR A 30 -0.94 64.69 2.72
C THR A 30 -0.53 63.53 1.77
N ASP A 31 0.54 63.73 1.00
CA ASP A 31 1.04 62.72 0.08
C ASP A 31 1.52 61.46 0.82
N TRP A 32 2.18 61.64 1.97
CA TRP A 32 2.58 60.52 2.82
C TRP A 32 1.37 59.70 3.30
N TYR A 33 0.30 60.36 3.79
CA TYR A 33 -0.91 59.63 4.22
C TYR A 33 -1.59 58.90 3.05
N VAL A 34 -1.59 59.48 1.85
CA VAL A 34 -2.11 58.83 0.64
C VAL A 34 -1.31 57.60 0.27
N LEU A 35 0.03 57.66 0.37
CA LEU A 35 0.90 56.50 0.14
C LEU A 35 0.63 55.37 1.14
N LEU A 36 0.52 55.69 2.43
CA LEU A 36 0.19 54.69 3.47
C LEU A 36 -1.14 54.00 3.14
N GLN A 37 -2.16 54.75 2.76
CA GLN A 37 -3.47 54.18 2.43
C GLN A 37 -3.43 53.28 1.16
N ARG A 38 -2.64 53.65 0.14
CA ARG A 38 -2.46 52.83 -1.06
C ARG A 38 -1.71 51.52 -0.73
N ILE A 39 -0.64 51.59 0.07
CA ILE A 39 0.11 50.41 0.51
C ILE A 39 -0.79 49.48 1.32
N LYS A 40 -1.61 50.03 2.24
CA LYS A 40 -2.57 49.25 3.02
C LYS A 40 -3.57 48.54 2.09
N THR A 41 -4.10 49.25 1.10
CA THR A 41 -5.05 48.67 0.12
C THR A 41 -4.40 47.58 -0.73
N ASN A 42 -3.15 47.79 -1.17
CA ASN A 42 -2.38 46.78 -1.92
C ASN A 42 -2.18 45.51 -1.09
N PHE A 43 -1.83 45.62 0.17
CA PHE A 43 -1.68 44.51 1.08
C PHE A 43 -2.99 43.76 1.34
N SER A 44 -4.09 44.48 1.56
CA SER A 44 -5.41 43.89 1.76
C SER A 44 -5.86 43.08 0.54
N ASN A 45 -5.55 43.58 -0.66
CA ASN A 45 -5.87 42.88 -1.91
C ASN A 45 -4.95 41.65 -2.16
N ALA A 46 -3.69 41.73 -1.72
CA ALA A 46 -2.70 40.65 -1.91
C ALA A 46 -2.89 39.50 -0.93
N SER A 47 -3.24 39.77 0.34
CA SER A 47 -3.31 38.78 1.40
C SER A 47 -4.11 37.51 1.05
N PRO A 48 -5.29 37.59 0.41
CA PRO A 48 -6.05 36.40 0.01
C PRO A 48 -5.36 35.55 -1.07
N LEU A 49 -4.53 36.18 -1.92
CA LEU A 49 -3.90 35.55 -3.08
C LEU A 49 -2.70 34.69 -2.65
N TYR A 50 -2.05 35.04 -1.53
CA TYR A 50 -0.84 34.39 -1.05
C TYR A 50 -1.06 33.49 0.16
N THR A 51 -2.29 33.26 0.57
CA THR A 51 -2.63 32.40 1.72
C THR A 51 -1.96 32.84 3.03
N VAL A 52 -1.75 34.15 3.20
CA VAL A 52 -1.25 34.74 4.41
C VAL A 52 -2.36 35.48 5.15
N ASN A 53 -2.24 35.60 6.47
CA ASN A 53 -3.20 36.38 7.26
C ASN A 53 -3.06 37.85 6.98
N GLY A 54 -1.85 38.34 6.72
CA GLY A 54 -1.65 39.71 6.30
C GLY A 54 -0.23 40.06 5.96
N PHE A 55 -0.09 41.25 5.38
CA PHE A 55 1.19 41.91 5.15
C PHE A 55 1.28 43.14 6.03
N PHE A 56 2.50 43.53 6.36
CA PHE A 56 2.78 44.75 7.13
C PHE A 56 3.98 45.50 6.57
N CYS A 57 3.98 46.80 6.83
CA CYS A 57 5.12 47.67 6.57
C CYS A 57 5.31 48.58 7.76
N TYR A 58 6.51 48.60 8.33
CA TYR A 58 6.90 49.47 9.41
C TYR A 58 7.96 50.48 8.94
N GLN A 59 7.69 51.75 9.05
CA GLN A 59 8.63 52.81 8.76
C GLN A 59 9.36 53.23 10.04
N VAL A 60 10.64 52.90 10.13
CA VAL A 60 11.45 53.11 11.35
C VAL A 60 11.54 54.59 11.72
N SER A 61 11.71 55.47 10.72
CA SER A 61 11.88 56.94 10.95
C SER A 61 10.70 57.65 11.56
N THR A 62 9.50 57.12 11.35
CA THR A 62 8.23 57.74 11.77
C THR A 62 7.48 56.94 12.84
N ASP A 63 8.02 55.79 13.22
CA ASP A 63 7.39 54.83 14.11
C ASP A 63 5.95 54.49 13.66
N THR A 64 5.81 54.21 12.36
CA THR A 64 4.49 53.98 11.75
C THR A 64 4.38 52.58 11.21
N LEU A 65 3.44 51.82 11.75
CA LEU A 65 3.10 50.47 11.30
C LEU A 65 1.83 50.50 10.47
N ILE A 66 1.89 49.92 9.27
CA ILE A 66 0.79 49.67 8.36
C ILE A 66 0.49 48.18 8.35
N LEU A 67 -0.74 47.79 8.60
CA LEU A 67 -1.22 46.43 8.52
C LEU A 67 -2.31 46.30 7.44
N SER A 68 -2.34 45.18 6.72
CA SER A 68 -3.48 44.86 5.88
C SER A 68 -4.70 44.61 6.77
N ASP A 69 -5.81 45.26 6.48
CA ASP A 69 -7.08 44.98 7.15
C ASP A 69 -7.59 43.60 6.76
N LYS A 70 -7.43 42.63 7.65
CA LYS A 70 -8.36 41.51 7.74
C LYS A 70 -9.01 41.58 9.12
N THR A 71 -10.32 41.49 9.08
CA THR A 71 -11.24 41.42 10.22
C THR A 71 -10.98 40.19 11.09
N ASP A 72 -9.83 40.19 11.77
CA ASP A 72 -9.62 39.27 12.88
C ASP A 72 -9.96 40.07 14.16
N ASN A 73 -10.78 39.51 15.04
CA ASN A 73 -11.09 40.07 16.36
C ASN A 73 -9.84 40.32 17.22
N GLN A 74 -8.67 39.95 16.71
CA GLN A 74 -7.35 40.02 17.33
C GLN A 74 -6.47 41.16 16.76
N ALA A 75 -6.99 41.98 15.87
CA ALA A 75 -6.22 43.06 15.22
C ALA A 75 -5.47 44.00 16.16
N PRO A 76 -6.01 44.41 17.35
CA PRO A 76 -5.26 45.25 18.31
C PRO A 76 -4.08 44.56 18.95
N LEU A 77 -4.24 43.26 19.31
CA LEU A 77 -3.18 42.44 19.89
C LEU A 77 -2.06 42.20 18.87
N LEU A 78 -2.43 41.84 17.64
CA LEU A 78 -1.51 41.61 16.55
C LEU A 78 -0.69 42.87 16.20
N PHE A 79 -1.30 44.04 16.28
CA PHE A 79 -0.59 45.32 16.10
C PHE A 79 0.55 45.48 17.11
N HIS A 80 0.29 45.24 18.39
CA HIS A 80 1.31 45.31 19.43
C HIS A 80 2.40 44.27 19.23
N ILE A 81 2.04 43.04 18.93
CA ILE A 81 3.01 41.96 18.68
C ILE A 81 3.95 42.35 17.52
N ILE A 82 3.39 42.75 16.38
CA ILE A 82 4.21 43.13 15.24
C ILE A 82 5.08 44.35 15.55
N HIS A 83 4.53 45.34 16.22
CA HIS A 83 5.25 46.54 16.60
C HIS A 83 6.44 46.21 17.49
N ASP A 84 6.25 45.39 18.53
CA ASP A 84 7.27 44.97 19.45
C ASP A 84 8.37 44.17 18.78
N ILE A 85 8.01 43.20 17.94
CA ILE A 85 8.97 42.39 17.17
C ILE A 85 9.79 43.29 16.24
N VAL A 86 9.09 44.15 15.48
CA VAL A 86 9.75 45.01 14.53
C VAL A 86 10.61 46.06 15.18
N GLN A 87 10.33 46.47 16.42
CA GLN A 87 11.14 47.45 17.18
C GLN A 87 12.35 46.79 17.87
N ALA A 88 12.20 45.52 18.32
CA ALA A 88 13.24 44.83 19.11
C ALA A 88 14.39 44.28 18.24
N GLU A 89 14.12 43.91 16.97
CA GLU A 89 15.13 43.30 16.12
C GLU A 89 15.95 44.31 15.32
N GLU A 90 17.24 44.41 15.63
CA GLU A 90 18.19 45.18 14.81
C GLU A 90 18.50 44.50 13.47
N ASP A 91 18.53 43.15 13.43
CA ASP A 91 18.71 42.37 12.22
C ASP A 91 17.57 41.34 12.06
N PRO A 92 16.76 41.42 10.99
CA PRO A 92 15.68 40.45 10.77
C PRO A 92 16.22 39.06 10.43
N HIS A 93 15.56 38.05 10.97
CA HIS A 93 15.82 36.66 10.59
C HIS A 93 15.77 36.48 9.08
N PRO A 94 16.76 35.79 8.46
CA PRO A 94 16.81 35.59 7.01
C PRO A 94 15.65 34.76 6.49
N ASP A 95 14.99 33.98 7.35
CA ASP A 95 13.96 33.01 7.03
C ASP A 95 12.65 33.29 7.77
N TRP A 96 11.62 32.48 7.50
CA TRP A 96 10.41 32.45 8.30
C TRP A 96 10.73 31.98 9.72
N PHE A 97 10.26 32.70 10.70
CA PHE A 97 10.44 32.34 12.13
C PHE A 97 9.12 32.35 12.87
N LEU A 98 9.09 31.64 13.96
CA LEU A 98 7.92 31.46 14.77
C LEU A 98 7.96 32.45 15.96
N VAL A 99 6.79 32.99 16.26
CA VAL A 99 6.58 33.83 17.45
C VAL A 99 5.41 33.27 18.23
N ASP A 100 5.65 33.08 19.52
CA ASP A 100 4.63 32.71 20.50
C ASP A 100 4.27 33.92 21.34
N PHE A 101 3.00 34.25 21.38
CA PHE A 101 2.49 35.33 22.19
C PHE A 101 1.14 34.96 22.79
N GLU A 102 1.07 34.91 24.15
CA GLU A 102 -0.17 34.61 24.90
C GLU A 102 -0.94 33.37 24.41
N GLY A 103 -0.23 32.33 23.93
CA GLY A 103 -0.82 31.10 23.40
C GLY A 103 -1.28 31.19 21.94
N TYR A 104 -0.99 32.29 21.27
CA TYR A 104 -1.15 32.42 19.82
C TYR A 104 0.20 32.27 19.13
N HIS A 105 0.24 31.46 18.08
CA HIS A 105 1.44 31.16 17.33
C HIS A 105 1.33 31.72 15.92
N TYR A 106 2.33 32.52 15.54
CA TYR A 106 2.40 33.13 14.23
C TYR A 106 3.75 32.85 13.58
N LEU A 107 3.72 32.61 12.27
CA LEU A 107 4.91 32.62 11.42
C LEU A 107 5.10 34.03 10.87
N PHE A 108 6.26 34.59 11.05
CA PHE A 108 6.65 35.88 10.53
C PHE A 108 7.78 35.76 9.51
N ARG A 109 7.72 36.62 8.50
CA ARG A 109 8.81 36.89 7.57
C ARG A 109 9.02 38.41 7.54
N ILE A 110 10.25 38.85 7.83
CA ILE A 110 10.58 40.28 7.88
C ILE A 110 11.78 40.55 6.98
N MET A 111 11.70 41.62 6.21
CA MET A 111 12.75 42.11 5.32
C MET A 111 13.06 43.58 5.62
N ASN A 112 14.33 43.91 5.77
CA ASN A 112 14.77 45.29 5.87
C ASN A 112 15.02 45.89 4.50
N VAL A 113 14.36 46.97 4.17
CA VAL A 113 14.51 47.69 2.89
C VAL A 113 14.55 49.18 3.13
N ASN A 114 15.72 49.77 3.04
CA ASN A 114 15.92 51.25 3.10
C ASN A 114 15.19 51.95 4.24
N GLY A 115 15.34 51.48 5.48
CA GLY A 115 14.70 52.08 6.65
C GLY A 115 13.22 51.75 6.84
N CYS A 116 12.67 50.89 6.02
CA CYS A 116 11.36 50.28 6.21
C CYS A 116 11.54 48.80 6.48
N ARG A 117 10.70 48.20 7.33
CA ARG A 117 10.59 46.77 7.57
C ARG A 117 9.30 46.26 6.97
N LEU A 118 9.46 45.46 5.92
CA LEU A 118 8.37 44.88 5.16
C LEU A 118 8.21 43.41 5.57
N GLY A 119 7.00 42.94 5.77
CA GLY A 119 6.81 41.55 6.14
C GLY A 119 5.42 41.01 5.89
N ALA A 120 5.31 39.71 6.16
CA ALA A 120 4.07 38.96 6.15
C ALA A 120 3.96 38.11 7.43
N TYR A 121 2.72 37.83 7.80
CA TYR A 121 2.45 36.96 8.94
C TYR A 121 1.34 35.95 8.59
N VAL A 122 1.48 34.78 9.18
CA VAL A 122 0.52 33.66 9.02
C VAL A 122 0.24 33.09 10.40
N SER A 123 -1.02 32.98 10.78
CA SER A 123 -1.41 32.23 11.96
C SER A 123 -1.20 30.75 11.72
N THR A 124 -0.49 30.08 12.65
CA THR A 124 -0.31 28.62 12.58
C THR A 124 -1.64 27.89 12.64
N ASN A 125 -2.62 28.43 13.37
CA ASN A 125 -3.98 27.89 13.41
C ASN A 125 -4.65 27.88 12.03
N SER A 126 -4.45 28.94 11.23
CA SER A 126 -4.96 29.02 9.86
C SER A 126 -4.30 28.00 8.94
N LEU A 127 -2.99 27.78 9.07
CA LEU A 127 -2.27 26.76 8.32
C LEU A 127 -2.69 25.35 8.74
N LEU A 128 -2.77 25.09 10.04
CA LEU A 128 -3.18 23.80 10.59
C LEU A 128 -4.63 23.47 10.21
N SER A 129 -5.56 24.44 10.24
CA SER A 129 -6.94 24.19 9.85
C SER A 129 -7.07 23.80 8.37
N THR A 130 -6.25 24.38 7.51
CA THR A 130 -6.20 24.01 6.09
C THR A 130 -5.66 22.58 5.91
N LEU A 131 -4.63 22.20 6.64
CA LEU A 131 -4.03 20.88 6.59
C LEU A 131 -4.89 19.82 7.30
N ASN A 132 -5.59 20.18 8.36
CA ASN A 132 -6.50 19.28 9.10
C ASN A 132 -7.64 18.72 8.25
N ASN A 133 -8.09 19.46 7.23
CA ASN A 133 -9.11 18.96 6.30
C ASN A 133 -8.64 17.79 5.44
N GLU A 134 -7.33 17.59 5.31
CA GLU A 134 -6.73 16.53 4.49
C GLU A 134 -6.08 15.41 5.32
N LYS A 135 -6.03 15.55 6.67
CA LYS A 135 -5.39 14.58 7.54
C LYS A 135 -6.25 13.33 7.78
N SER A 136 -5.58 12.21 8.06
CA SER A 136 -6.26 11.00 8.52
C SER A 136 -6.86 11.18 9.92
N PRO A 137 -7.99 10.55 10.24
CA PRO A 137 -8.53 10.53 11.59
C PRO A 137 -7.47 10.06 12.59
N GLY A 138 -7.41 10.67 13.77
CA GLY A 138 -6.45 10.30 14.81
C GLY A 138 -5.01 10.74 14.56
N SER A 139 -4.72 11.60 13.57
CA SER A 139 -3.40 12.17 13.35
C SER A 139 -3.28 13.56 13.97
N LEU A 140 -2.09 13.89 14.49
CA LEU A 140 -1.75 15.20 15.06
C LEU A 140 -0.69 15.87 14.19
N LEU A 141 -0.82 17.18 14.00
CA LEU A 141 0.09 17.95 13.18
C LEU A 141 0.76 19.04 14.00
N TYR A 142 2.10 19.10 13.94
CA TYR A 142 2.93 20.03 14.70
C TYR A 142 3.88 20.80 13.80
N PHE A 143 4.16 22.04 14.19
CA PHE A 143 5.30 22.81 13.69
C PHE A 143 6.44 22.77 14.72
N SER A 144 7.67 22.69 14.24
CA SER A 144 8.86 22.79 15.06
C SER A 144 9.89 23.71 14.41
N ASP A 145 10.54 24.53 15.21
CA ASP A 145 11.72 25.34 14.83
C ASP A 145 13.04 24.65 15.20
N GLY A 146 12.97 23.39 15.63
CA GLY A 146 14.08 22.62 16.13
C GLY A 146 14.24 22.69 17.65
N SER A 147 13.63 23.65 18.32
CA SER A 147 13.68 23.81 19.78
C SER A 147 12.31 23.63 20.45
N LEU A 148 11.24 23.96 19.77
CA LEU A 148 9.87 23.88 20.29
C LEU A 148 8.96 23.13 19.31
N LEU A 149 8.29 22.07 19.80
CA LEU A 149 7.22 21.42 19.09
C LEU A 149 5.91 22.14 19.37
N LEU A 150 5.31 22.69 18.31
CA LEU A 150 4.05 23.40 18.42
C LEU A 150 2.87 22.46 18.29
N ARG A 151 1.83 22.82 19.01
CA ARG A 151 0.64 22.05 19.22
C ARG A 151 -0.32 22.09 18.03
N SER A 152 -1.00 20.97 17.78
CA SER A 152 -2.21 20.92 16.97
C SER A 152 -3.41 21.52 17.74
N LEU A 153 -4.36 22.11 17.01
CA LEU A 153 -5.60 22.66 17.58
C LEU A 153 -6.46 21.65 18.35
N ASP A 154 -6.25 20.37 18.16
CA ASP A 154 -7.16 19.32 18.62
C ASP A 154 -6.79 18.69 19.98
N THR A 155 -5.61 18.96 20.52
CA THR A 155 -5.15 18.32 21.77
C THR A 155 -4.36 19.23 22.67
N ASP A 156 -4.51 19.03 24.02
CA ASP A 156 -3.79 19.72 25.06
C ASP A 156 -2.41 19.10 25.38
N VAL A 157 -1.84 18.30 24.49
CA VAL A 157 -0.58 17.60 24.71
C VAL A 157 0.58 18.44 24.20
N GLU A 158 1.41 18.92 25.11
CA GLU A 158 2.70 19.49 24.79
C GLU A 158 3.70 18.37 24.55
N LEU A 159 4.40 18.43 23.42
CA LEU A 159 5.43 17.46 23.07
C LEU A 159 6.81 18.09 23.24
N ASP A 160 7.62 17.46 24.09
CA ASP A 160 9.02 17.79 24.21
C ASP A 160 9.85 17.03 23.18
N SER A 161 10.70 17.73 22.44
CA SER A 161 11.62 17.14 21.47
C SER A 161 12.56 16.08 22.08
N SER A 162 12.80 16.14 23.39
CA SER A 162 13.57 15.12 24.13
C SER A 162 12.86 13.77 24.26
N SER A 163 11.56 13.72 24.09
CA SER A 163 10.76 12.49 24.16
C SER A 163 10.76 11.68 22.85
N LEU A 164 11.35 12.21 21.78
CA LEU A 164 11.48 11.54 20.48
C LEU A 164 12.48 10.37 20.56
N LYS A 165 12.00 9.16 20.37
CA LYS A 165 12.86 7.99 20.25
C LYS A 165 13.31 7.83 18.80
N TRP A 166 14.61 8.02 18.59
CA TRP A 166 15.23 7.80 17.29
C TRP A 166 15.39 6.31 17.01
N GLY A 167 14.76 5.81 15.97
CA GLY A 167 14.82 4.44 15.49
C GLY A 167 14.71 4.40 13.97
N ARG A 168 14.37 3.23 13.43
CA ARG A 168 14.07 3.11 11.99
C ARG A 168 12.93 4.03 11.56
N TYR A 169 12.00 4.30 12.49
CA TYR A 169 10.96 5.30 12.39
C TYR A 169 10.96 6.09 13.70
N PRO A 170 11.11 7.44 13.63
CA PRO A 170 11.01 8.28 14.80
C PRO A 170 9.64 8.10 15.45
N SER A 171 9.58 7.90 16.74
CA SER A 171 8.33 7.67 17.47
C SER A 171 8.29 8.43 18.77
N TYR A 172 7.12 8.92 19.11
CA TYR A 172 6.78 9.48 20.41
C TYR A 172 5.96 8.49 21.22
N GLN A 173 6.14 8.48 22.52
CA GLN A 173 5.25 7.83 23.45
C GLN A 173 4.45 8.92 24.16
N ILE A 174 3.15 8.97 23.91
CA ILE A 174 2.23 9.90 24.55
C ILE A 174 1.26 9.05 25.35
N ASP A 175 1.23 9.21 26.66
CA ASP A 175 0.55 8.32 27.59
C ASP A 175 1.02 6.85 27.37
N ASP A 176 0.14 5.91 27.10
CA ASP A 176 0.47 4.50 26.81
C ASP A 176 0.52 4.20 25.30
N ASP A 177 0.26 5.20 24.47
CA ASP A 177 0.17 5.03 23.00
C ASP A 177 1.48 5.35 22.29
N PHE A 178 1.80 4.58 21.25
CA PHE A 178 2.92 4.84 20.36
C PHE A 178 2.47 5.63 19.13
N TRP A 179 3.13 6.77 18.94
CA TRP A 179 2.90 7.69 17.84
C TRP A 179 4.11 7.69 16.91
N MET A 180 3.89 7.41 15.64
CA MET A 180 4.93 7.50 14.62
C MET A 180 5.01 8.94 14.10
N ALA A 181 6.23 9.51 14.12
CA ALA A 181 6.49 10.85 13.65
C ALA A 181 7.04 10.84 12.23
N ILE A 182 6.43 11.64 11.36
CA ILE A 182 6.92 11.92 10.00
C ILE A 182 7.20 13.41 9.95
N SER A 183 8.48 13.79 9.88
CA SER A 183 8.89 15.18 9.85
C SER A 183 9.45 15.55 8.49
N GLN A 184 9.04 16.68 7.97
CA GLN A 184 9.55 17.27 6.75
C GLN A 184 9.93 18.72 6.98
N ASN A 185 11.15 19.07 6.61
CA ASN A 185 11.58 20.45 6.65
C ASN A 185 10.85 21.25 5.57
N LEU A 186 10.39 22.43 5.94
CA LEU A 186 9.83 23.38 4.99
C LEU A 186 10.98 24.03 4.22
N GLU A 187 10.90 24.00 2.90
CA GLU A 187 11.86 24.64 2.03
C GLU A 187 12.02 26.12 2.38
N GLU A 188 13.24 26.61 2.42
CA GLU A 188 13.61 27.99 2.72
C GLU A 188 13.21 28.48 4.13
N SER A 189 13.13 27.54 5.11
CA SER A 189 12.89 27.90 6.52
C SER A 189 13.60 26.95 7.49
N SER A 190 13.89 27.43 8.69
CA SER A 190 14.37 26.58 9.79
C SER A 190 13.25 25.71 10.41
N LEU A 191 12.05 25.76 9.84
CA LEU A 191 10.88 25.11 10.38
C LEU A 191 10.70 23.72 9.81
N SER A 192 10.22 22.81 10.62
CA SER A 192 9.78 21.48 10.21
C SER A 192 8.29 21.26 10.55
N LEU A 193 7.61 20.58 9.66
CA LEU A 193 6.26 20.09 9.86
C LEU A 193 6.33 18.64 10.28
N THR A 194 5.76 18.30 11.43
CA THR A 194 5.74 16.93 11.94
C THR A 194 4.30 16.44 12.03
N LEU A 195 4.03 15.34 11.31
CA LEU A 195 2.78 14.59 11.39
C LEU A 195 2.97 13.42 12.35
N LEU A 196 2.14 13.34 13.38
CA LEU A 196 2.07 12.22 14.31
C LEU A 196 0.89 11.34 13.95
N LEU A 197 1.15 10.06 13.75
CA LEU A 197 0.15 9.04 13.48
C LEU A 197 0.05 8.11 14.69
N ASN A 198 -1.14 7.98 15.26
CA ASN A 198 -1.38 7.03 16.35
C ASN A 198 -1.32 5.61 15.80
N PHE A 199 -0.26 4.87 16.18
CA PHE A 199 -0.06 3.50 15.72
C PHE A 199 -1.00 2.51 16.41
N SER A 200 -1.43 2.79 17.63
CA SER A 200 -2.36 1.91 18.37
C SER A 200 -3.76 1.94 17.76
N GLU A 201 -4.28 3.11 17.41
CA GLU A 201 -5.54 3.22 16.66
C GLU A 201 -5.46 2.52 15.30
N TYR A 202 -4.38 2.74 14.57
CA TYR A 202 -4.17 2.09 13.27
C TYR A 202 -4.05 0.57 13.39
N SER A 203 -3.41 0.06 14.44
CA SER A 203 -3.28 -1.38 14.72
C SER A 203 -4.61 -2.03 15.08
N GLN A 204 -5.51 -1.31 15.74
CA GLN A 204 -6.83 -1.80 16.10
C GLN A 204 -7.70 -2.03 14.85
N TYR A 205 -7.71 -1.10 13.90
CA TYR A 205 -8.37 -1.30 12.61
C TYR A 205 -7.75 -2.46 11.82
N GLN A 206 -6.44 -2.64 11.86
CA GLN A 206 -5.77 -3.76 11.18
C GLN A 206 -6.13 -5.12 11.79
N SER A 207 -6.39 -5.22 13.09
CA SER A 207 -6.72 -6.49 13.75
C SER A 207 -8.00 -7.12 13.18
N GLU A 208 -9.00 -6.32 12.84
CA GLU A 208 -10.24 -6.79 12.20
C GLU A 208 -9.99 -7.36 10.80
N TYR A 209 -9.12 -6.71 10.01
CA TYR A 209 -8.74 -7.21 8.69
C TYR A 209 -7.92 -8.51 8.77
N TYR A 210 -7.04 -8.65 9.76
CA TYR A 210 -6.29 -9.90 9.97
C TYR A 210 -7.21 -11.05 10.39
N MET A 211 -8.18 -10.81 11.25
CA MET A 211 -9.20 -11.81 11.62
C MET A 211 -10.02 -12.23 10.39
N LEU A 212 -10.49 -11.28 9.59
CA LEU A 212 -11.19 -11.59 8.35
C LEU A 212 -10.32 -12.39 7.37
N ALA A 213 -9.07 -11.97 7.17
CA ALA A 213 -8.12 -12.67 6.31
C ALA A 213 -7.84 -14.10 6.81
N LEU A 214 -7.75 -14.29 8.12
CA LEU A 214 -7.58 -15.62 8.74
C LEU A 214 -8.81 -16.51 8.46
N PHE A 215 -10.03 -16.01 8.63
CA PHE A 215 -11.24 -16.76 8.33
C PHE A 215 -11.34 -17.13 6.85
N VAL A 216 -11.04 -16.20 5.96
CA VAL A 216 -11.04 -16.45 4.51
C VAL A 216 -9.99 -17.49 4.15
N SER A 217 -8.78 -17.42 4.70
CA SER A 217 -7.72 -18.39 4.44
C SER A 217 -8.07 -19.79 4.96
N LEU A 218 -8.70 -19.89 6.13
CA LEU A 218 -9.19 -21.16 6.69
C LEU A 218 -10.31 -21.76 5.82
N ALA A 219 -11.25 -20.95 5.35
CA ALA A 219 -12.30 -21.38 4.44
C ALA A 219 -11.74 -21.90 3.11
N LEU A 220 -10.80 -21.18 2.52
CA LEU A 220 -10.13 -21.60 1.29
C LEU A 220 -9.34 -22.90 1.48
N PHE A 221 -8.66 -23.05 2.61
CA PHE A 221 -7.96 -24.29 2.96
C PHE A 221 -8.93 -25.47 3.12
N GLY A 222 -10.08 -25.24 3.76
CA GLY A 222 -11.14 -26.25 3.88
C GLY A 222 -11.69 -26.69 2.51
N ILE A 223 -11.98 -25.75 1.62
CA ILE A 223 -12.42 -26.02 0.25
C ILE A 223 -11.34 -26.81 -0.51
N TRP A 224 -10.07 -26.39 -0.40
CA TRP A 224 -8.96 -27.10 -1.04
C TRP A 224 -8.85 -28.54 -0.55
N LEU A 225 -9.01 -28.78 0.74
CA LEU A 225 -8.93 -30.13 1.33
C LEU A 225 -10.09 -31.03 0.84
N ILE A 226 -11.29 -30.48 0.72
CA ILE A 226 -12.46 -31.20 0.17
C ILE A 226 -12.22 -31.52 -1.31
N LEU A 227 -11.74 -30.58 -2.09
CA LEU A 227 -11.42 -30.81 -3.52
C LEU A 227 -10.31 -31.85 -3.69
N PHE A 228 -9.26 -31.76 -2.86
CA PHE A 228 -8.14 -32.71 -2.89
C PHE A 228 -8.58 -34.14 -2.57
N THR A 229 -9.36 -34.32 -1.49
CA THR A 229 -9.89 -35.64 -1.11
C THR A 229 -10.87 -36.18 -2.14
N SER A 230 -11.71 -35.30 -2.70
CA SER A 230 -12.63 -35.64 -3.78
C SER A 230 -11.88 -36.10 -5.03
N LEU A 231 -10.90 -35.35 -5.49
CA LEU A 231 -10.07 -35.70 -6.63
C LEU A 231 -9.31 -37.02 -6.42
N HIS A 232 -8.78 -37.20 -5.22
CA HIS A 232 -8.08 -38.45 -4.86
C HIS A 232 -9.01 -39.67 -4.94
N HIS A 233 -10.23 -39.54 -4.42
CA HIS A 233 -11.19 -40.66 -4.35
C HIS A 233 -11.86 -40.94 -5.72
N TRP A 234 -12.27 -39.88 -6.42
CA TRP A 234 -13.05 -40.02 -7.65
C TRP A 234 -12.22 -40.19 -8.93
N VAL A 235 -10.95 -39.78 -8.92
CA VAL A 235 -10.09 -39.84 -10.11
C VAL A 235 -8.84 -40.67 -9.88
N LEU A 236 -8.01 -40.33 -8.89
CA LEU A 236 -6.71 -40.99 -8.71
C LEU A 236 -6.84 -42.46 -8.33
N HIS A 237 -7.77 -42.79 -7.45
CA HIS A 237 -7.96 -44.17 -7.02
C HIS A 237 -8.42 -45.11 -8.18
N PRO A 238 -9.47 -44.79 -8.98
CA PRO A 238 -9.88 -45.61 -10.14
C PRO A 238 -8.75 -45.75 -11.17
N VAL A 239 -8.01 -44.69 -11.47
CA VAL A 239 -6.89 -44.76 -12.43
C VAL A 239 -5.80 -45.72 -11.93
N ARG A 240 -5.43 -45.67 -10.66
CA ARG A 240 -4.45 -46.59 -10.06
C ARG A 240 -4.94 -48.03 -10.10
N THR A 241 -6.22 -48.26 -9.82
CA THR A 241 -6.83 -49.59 -9.88
C THR A 241 -6.77 -50.17 -11.30
N LEU A 242 -7.15 -49.38 -12.30
CA LEU A 242 -7.06 -49.77 -13.70
C LEU A 242 -5.62 -50.07 -14.14
N THR A 243 -4.69 -49.20 -13.79
CA THR A 243 -3.26 -49.39 -14.10
C THR A 243 -2.69 -50.67 -13.44
N GLY A 244 -3.06 -50.90 -12.18
CA GLY A 244 -2.66 -52.15 -11.49
C GLY A 244 -3.25 -53.42 -12.12
N ALA A 245 -4.52 -53.37 -12.53
CA ALA A 245 -5.16 -54.51 -13.23
C ALA A 245 -4.55 -54.76 -14.62
N LEU A 246 -4.20 -53.71 -15.38
CA LEU A 246 -3.45 -53.83 -16.63
C LEU A 246 -2.09 -54.48 -16.45
N GLU A 247 -1.39 -54.19 -15.34
CA GLU A 247 -0.12 -54.79 -15.05
C GLU A 247 -0.23 -56.27 -14.66
N GLN A 248 -1.27 -56.66 -13.94
CA GLN A 248 -1.59 -58.04 -13.65
C GLN A 248 -1.90 -58.84 -14.93
N LEU A 249 -2.72 -58.26 -15.81
CA LEU A 249 -3.02 -58.83 -17.12
C LEU A 249 -1.76 -59.01 -18.00
N ARG A 250 -0.88 -58.04 -18.01
CA ARG A 250 0.42 -58.10 -18.70
C ARG A 250 1.29 -59.26 -18.18
N ASN A 251 1.21 -59.54 -16.90
CA ASN A 251 1.94 -60.62 -16.26
C ASN A 251 1.29 -62.01 -16.45
N GLY A 252 0.17 -62.05 -17.19
CA GLY A 252 -0.49 -63.30 -17.61
C GLY A 252 -1.68 -63.71 -16.73
N ASP A 253 -2.06 -62.87 -15.73
CA ASP A 253 -3.23 -63.15 -14.91
C ASP A 253 -4.53 -62.77 -15.69
N LEU A 254 -5.22 -63.80 -16.15
CA LEU A 254 -6.49 -63.67 -16.90
C LEU A 254 -7.71 -63.73 -15.96
N GLU A 255 -7.54 -63.94 -14.67
CA GLU A 255 -8.61 -63.93 -13.68
C GLU A 255 -8.88 -62.54 -13.10
N VAL A 256 -7.97 -61.60 -13.34
CA VAL A 256 -8.08 -60.23 -12.85
C VAL A 256 -9.39 -59.58 -13.33
N ARG A 257 -10.18 -59.02 -12.42
CA ARG A 257 -11.40 -58.24 -12.71
C ARG A 257 -11.43 -57.02 -11.84
N ILE A 258 -11.90 -55.91 -12.42
CA ILE A 258 -12.08 -54.64 -11.67
C ILE A 258 -13.55 -54.59 -11.23
N PRO A 259 -13.84 -54.44 -9.94
CA PRO A 259 -15.21 -54.33 -9.44
C PRO A 259 -15.87 -52.99 -9.85
N GLY A 260 -16.99 -53.05 -10.53
CA GLY A 260 -17.70 -51.89 -11.09
C GLY A 260 -18.60 -51.12 -10.10
N LYS A 261 -18.26 -51.06 -8.79
CA LYS A 261 -19.11 -50.36 -7.79
C LYS A 261 -18.61 -48.93 -7.51
N ASN A 262 -19.54 -47.97 -7.60
CA ASN A 262 -19.39 -46.56 -7.17
C ASN A 262 -18.33 -45.73 -7.91
N GLN A 263 -18.25 -45.89 -9.22
CA GLN A 263 -17.37 -45.06 -10.05
C GLN A 263 -18.18 -44.03 -10.87
N LEU A 264 -17.51 -42.97 -11.32
CA LEU A 264 -18.07 -42.07 -12.32
C LEU A 264 -18.40 -42.86 -13.60
N THR A 265 -19.43 -42.45 -14.36
CA THR A 265 -19.92 -43.14 -15.57
C THR A 265 -18.80 -43.46 -16.56
N GLU A 266 -17.84 -42.52 -16.70
CA GLU A 266 -16.70 -42.66 -17.60
C GLU A 266 -15.73 -43.78 -17.15
N PHE A 267 -15.45 -43.87 -15.86
CA PHE A 267 -14.61 -44.93 -15.31
C PHE A 267 -15.29 -46.26 -15.26
N GLN A 268 -16.60 -46.28 -15.11
CA GLN A 268 -17.38 -47.52 -15.24
C GLN A 268 -17.33 -48.09 -16.66
N ALA A 269 -17.49 -47.25 -17.66
CA ALA A 269 -17.34 -47.66 -19.08
C ALA A 269 -15.93 -48.22 -19.37
N MET A 270 -14.88 -47.59 -18.79
CA MET A 270 -13.49 -48.09 -18.91
C MET A 270 -13.31 -49.45 -18.22
N THR A 271 -13.90 -49.61 -17.03
CA THR A 271 -13.85 -50.86 -16.27
C THR A 271 -14.57 -52.01 -17.00
N ASP A 272 -15.76 -51.72 -17.53
CA ASP A 272 -16.55 -52.69 -18.31
C ASP A 272 -15.79 -53.10 -19.58
N SER A 273 -15.21 -52.13 -20.29
CA SER A 273 -14.38 -52.41 -21.49
C SER A 273 -13.17 -53.25 -21.16
N PHE A 274 -12.48 -52.96 -20.05
CA PHE A 274 -11.34 -53.76 -19.56
C PHE A 274 -11.75 -55.18 -19.25
N ASN A 275 -12.82 -55.38 -18.47
CA ASN A 275 -13.29 -56.70 -18.08
C ASN A 275 -13.72 -57.52 -19.30
N SER A 276 -14.41 -56.90 -20.30
CA SER A 276 -14.78 -57.54 -21.55
C SER A 276 -13.56 -57.93 -22.39
N MET A 277 -12.53 -57.07 -22.43
CA MET A 277 -11.28 -57.39 -23.13
C MET A 277 -10.56 -58.59 -22.49
N VAL A 278 -10.50 -58.66 -21.15
CA VAL A 278 -9.89 -59.82 -20.44
C VAL A 278 -10.67 -61.11 -20.78
N GLU A 279 -11.98 -61.09 -20.80
CA GLU A 279 -12.83 -62.23 -21.17
C GLU A 279 -12.59 -62.68 -22.59
N GLU A 280 -12.47 -61.74 -23.54
CA GLU A 280 -12.16 -62.05 -24.93
C GLU A 280 -10.77 -62.68 -25.09
N ILE A 281 -9.73 -62.17 -24.39
CA ILE A 281 -8.39 -62.72 -24.38
C ILE A 281 -8.39 -64.16 -23.83
N ASP A 282 -9.10 -64.42 -22.74
CA ASP A 282 -9.19 -65.73 -22.15
C ASP A 282 -9.88 -66.73 -23.11
N SER A 283 -10.99 -66.34 -23.73
CA SER A 283 -11.72 -67.11 -24.74
C SER A 283 -10.81 -67.46 -25.95
N LEU A 284 -10.12 -66.43 -26.49
CA LEU A 284 -9.18 -66.64 -27.61
C LEU A 284 -8.02 -67.59 -27.26
N LYS A 285 -7.53 -67.51 -26.01
CA LYS A 285 -6.48 -68.42 -25.52
C LYS A 285 -6.97 -69.84 -25.47
N ILE A 286 -8.16 -70.09 -24.92
CA ILE A 286 -8.80 -71.42 -24.90
C ILE A 286 -8.99 -71.96 -26.32
N GLU A 287 -9.58 -71.19 -27.21
CA GLU A 287 -9.79 -71.57 -28.62
C GLU A 287 -8.47 -71.94 -29.32
N ASN A 288 -7.41 -71.13 -29.06
CA ASN A 288 -6.09 -71.40 -29.63
C ASN A 288 -5.47 -72.72 -29.06
N TYR A 289 -5.66 -72.99 -27.77
CA TYR A 289 -5.24 -74.27 -27.18
C TYR A 289 -6.02 -75.44 -27.78
N GLU A 290 -7.32 -75.32 -27.96
CA GLU A 290 -8.15 -76.38 -28.59
C GLU A 290 -7.72 -76.64 -30.02
N LYS A 291 -7.51 -75.57 -30.81
CA LYS A 291 -7.00 -75.69 -32.20
C LYS A 291 -5.62 -76.37 -32.25
N LYS A 292 -4.73 -76.01 -31.35
CA LYS A 292 -3.38 -76.64 -31.25
C LYS A 292 -3.47 -78.11 -30.88
N LEU A 293 -4.30 -78.42 -29.86
CA LEU A 293 -4.54 -79.82 -29.48
C LEU A 293 -5.15 -80.63 -30.59
N SER A 294 -6.12 -80.13 -31.32
CA SER A 294 -6.75 -80.74 -32.47
C SER A 294 -5.72 -81.02 -33.58
N ARG A 295 -4.88 -80.02 -33.88
CA ARG A 295 -3.79 -80.18 -34.85
C ARG A 295 -2.80 -81.28 -34.46
N GLN A 296 -2.38 -81.31 -33.19
CA GLN A 296 -1.47 -82.33 -32.65
C GLN A 296 -2.13 -83.77 -32.78
N LYS A 297 -3.44 -83.88 -32.49
CA LYS A 297 -4.16 -85.14 -32.63
C LYS A 297 -4.19 -85.59 -34.06
N LEU A 298 -4.47 -84.69 -35.01
CA LEU A 298 -4.47 -85.02 -36.46
C LEU A 298 -3.07 -85.42 -36.92
N GLU A 299 -2.02 -84.79 -36.50
CA GLU A 299 -0.66 -85.09 -36.86
C GLU A 299 -0.23 -86.46 -36.31
N ALA A 300 -0.60 -86.78 -35.07
CA ALA A 300 -0.37 -88.08 -34.46
C ALA A 300 -1.11 -89.21 -35.16
N LEU A 301 -2.38 -88.97 -35.58
CA LEU A 301 -3.17 -89.88 -36.40
C LEU A 301 -2.51 -90.14 -37.77
N TYR A 302 -2.06 -89.07 -38.42
CA TYR A 302 -1.36 -89.20 -39.74
C TYR A 302 -0.08 -90.02 -39.64
N LEU A 303 0.77 -89.74 -38.60
CA LEU A 303 1.97 -90.55 -38.33
C LEU A 303 1.65 -91.99 -38.03
N LYS A 304 0.58 -92.27 -37.25
CA LYS A 304 0.10 -93.65 -37.02
C LYS A 304 -0.30 -94.37 -38.28
N GLN A 305 -1.02 -93.68 -39.22
CA GLN A 305 -1.40 -94.27 -40.50
C GLN A 305 -0.20 -94.54 -41.38
N GLN A 306 0.86 -93.77 -41.36
CA GLN A 306 2.11 -94.06 -42.09
C GLN A 306 2.88 -95.26 -41.54
N ILE A 307 2.98 -95.40 -40.23
CA ILE A 307 3.74 -96.48 -39.58
C ILE A 307 3.03 -97.82 -39.75
N THR A 308 1.72 -97.92 -39.61
CA THR A 308 0.95 -99.15 -39.61
C THR A 308 1.06 -99.92 -40.89
N PRO A 309 0.88 -99.38 -42.11
CA PRO A 309 1.03 -100.06 -43.39
C PRO A 309 2.48 -100.52 -43.61
N HIS A 310 3.43 -99.61 -43.34
CA HIS A 310 4.88 -99.99 -43.52
C HIS A 310 5.34 -101.10 -42.59
N PHE A 311 4.89 -101.07 -41.31
CA PHE A 311 5.17 -102.12 -40.34
C PHE A 311 4.52 -103.43 -40.72
N MET A 312 3.24 -103.46 -41.19
CA MET A 312 2.56 -104.66 -41.63
C MET A 312 3.26 -105.29 -42.85
N ILE A 313 3.62 -104.48 -43.85
CA ILE A 313 4.37 -104.99 -45.01
C ILE A 313 5.70 -105.58 -44.61
N ASN A 314 6.44 -104.92 -43.69
CA ASN A 314 7.73 -105.49 -43.22
C ASN A 314 7.55 -106.82 -42.42
N CYS A 315 6.50 -106.86 -41.57
CA CYS A 315 6.20 -108.10 -40.80
C CYS A 315 5.73 -109.24 -41.76
N LEU A 316 4.89 -108.90 -42.73
CA LEU A 316 4.50 -109.93 -43.72
C LEU A 316 5.66 -110.44 -44.56
N ASN A 317 6.56 -109.54 -44.97
CA ASN A 317 7.75 -109.91 -45.70
C ASN A 317 8.68 -110.79 -44.87
N THR A 318 8.76 -110.57 -43.55
CA THR A 318 9.60 -111.40 -42.64
C THR A 318 8.99 -112.71 -42.31
N ILE A 319 7.68 -112.92 -42.43
CA ILE A 319 6.96 -114.18 -42.26
C ILE A 319 6.99 -115.01 -43.54
N TYR A 320 7.18 -114.36 -44.68
CA TYR A 320 7.20 -115.05 -45.97
C TYR A 320 8.58 -115.49 -46.42
N GLN A 321 9.65 -115.15 -45.65
CA GLN A 321 10.98 -115.74 -45.80
C GLN A 321 11.14 -116.95 -44.84
#